data_a0a920d81791e2862373b6cc64e251bd
#
_entry.id   a0a920d81791e2862373b6cc64e251bd
#
_cell.length_a   1.000
_cell.length_b   1.000
_cell.length_c   1.000
_cell.angle_alpha   90.00
_cell.angle_beta   90.00
_cell.angle_gamma   90.00
#
_symmetry.space_group_name_H-M   'P 1'
#
loop_
_entity.id
_entity.type
_entity.pdbx_description
1 polymer ?
#
loop_
_entity_poly.entity_id
_entity_poly.type
_entity_poly.pdbx_seq_one_letter_code
_entity_poly.pdbx_strand_id
1 'polypeptide(L)'
;MKNLKNWDNKTWLSSVKYTSSIIHFLEKKINFNDEFKILDIGCGRGKIISILSKKYQMKNLPLGVDVVDHNNIDKKIMFIKINALKYLSKTNKNFDLILFKQSIHFFKIWEIKKILRLSKSKLNHKGKIIIFTLYSKKNYWPVF
;
A
#
# COMPACT_ATOMS: atom_id res chain seq x y z
N MET A 1 -6.56 -12.91 -17.30
CA MET A 1 -6.32 -11.88 -16.26
C MET A 1 -6.83 -10.54 -16.78
N LYS A 2 -7.71 -9.85 -16.05
CA LYS A 2 -8.14 -8.50 -16.43
C LYS A 2 -6.92 -7.58 -16.44
N ASN A 3 -6.79 -6.73 -17.44
CA ASN A 3 -5.70 -5.75 -17.50
C ASN A 3 -5.88 -4.73 -16.38
N LEU A 4 -5.09 -4.86 -15.31
CA LEU A 4 -5.11 -4.00 -14.13
C LEU A 4 -4.25 -2.75 -14.29
N LYS A 5 -3.58 -2.59 -15.45
CA LYS A 5 -2.73 -1.43 -15.69
C LYS A 5 -3.53 -0.13 -15.64
N ASN A 6 -3.12 0.78 -14.76
CA ASN A 6 -3.77 2.09 -14.52
C ASN A 6 -5.28 1.98 -14.24
N TRP A 7 -5.74 0.88 -13.67
CA TRP A 7 -7.17 0.66 -13.40
C TRP A 7 -7.76 1.70 -12.44
N ASP A 8 -6.95 2.31 -11.60
CA ASP A 8 -7.36 3.39 -10.71
C ASP A 8 -7.92 4.60 -11.46
N ASN A 9 -7.42 4.90 -12.67
CA ASN A 9 -7.98 5.96 -13.52
C ASN A 9 -9.37 5.64 -14.07
N LYS A 10 -9.76 4.39 -14.05
CA LYS A 10 -11.05 3.90 -14.55
C LYS A 10 -12.09 3.71 -13.45
N THR A 11 -11.71 4.04 -12.22
CA THR A 11 -12.51 3.82 -11.03
C THR A 11 -12.50 5.03 -10.11
N TRP A 12 -13.38 5.03 -9.12
CA TRP A 12 -13.44 6.06 -8.08
C TRP A 12 -12.19 6.12 -7.18
N LEU A 13 -11.30 5.13 -7.25
CA LEU A 13 -10.07 5.04 -6.44
C LEU A 13 -9.05 6.15 -6.75
N SER A 14 -9.15 6.80 -7.92
CA SER A 14 -8.33 7.97 -8.25
C SER A 14 -8.98 9.29 -7.85
N SER A 15 -10.23 9.28 -7.36
CA SER A 15 -10.95 10.51 -7.01
C SER A 15 -10.25 11.28 -5.89
N VAL A 16 -10.33 12.60 -5.96
CA VAL A 16 -9.79 13.50 -4.92
C VAL A 16 -10.44 13.22 -3.57
N LYS A 17 -11.77 13.01 -3.55
CA LYS A 17 -12.53 12.72 -2.34
C LYS A 17 -12.05 11.45 -1.65
N TYR A 18 -11.88 10.36 -2.38
CA TYR A 18 -11.38 9.11 -1.82
C TYR A 18 -9.95 9.24 -1.30
N THR A 19 -9.06 9.84 -2.11
CA THR A 19 -7.67 10.08 -1.74
C THR A 19 -7.56 10.91 -0.46
N SER A 20 -8.31 12.01 -0.38
CA SER A 20 -8.34 12.88 0.82
C SER A 20 -8.86 12.14 2.05
N SER A 21 -9.88 11.31 1.90
CA SER A 21 -10.43 10.51 3.02
C SER A 21 -9.42 9.52 3.57
N ILE A 22 -8.66 8.84 2.72
CA ILE A 22 -7.60 7.92 3.12
C ILE A 22 -6.48 8.67 3.86
N ILE A 23 -6.01 9.78 3.30
CA ILE A 23 -4.94 10.58 3.91
C ILE A 23 -5.39 11.10 5.28
N HIS A 24 -6.59 11.66 5.37
CA HIS A 24 -7.14 12.14 6.63
C HIS A 24 -7.25 11.04 7.70
N PHE A 25 -7.68 9.83 7.30
CA PHE A 25 -7.70 8.68 8.22
C PHE A 25 -6.29 8.33 8.70
N LEU A 26 -5.32 8.27 7.80
CA LEU A 26 -3.93 7.95 8.14
C LEU A 26 -3.34 8.97 9.10
N GLU A 27 -3.58 10.26 8.86
CA GLU A 27 -3.11 11.35 9.71
C GLU A 27 -3.72 11.34 11.13
N LYS A 28 -4.94 10.84 11.27
CA LYS A 28 -5.55 10.63 12.60
C LYS A 28 -4.91 9.48 13.39
N LYS A 29 -4.29 8.52 12.71
CA LYS A 29 -3.75 7.30 13.32
C LYS A 29 -2.24 7.29 13.46
N ILE A 30 -1.56 8.15 12.73
CA ILE A 30 -0.11 8.14 12.57
C ILE A 30 0.43 9.57 12.66
N ASN A 31 1.46 9.74 13.48
CA ASN A 31 2.27 10.96 13.51
C ASN A 31 3.40 10.83 12.48
N PHE A 32 3.14 11.32 11.27
CA PHE A 32 4.13 11.35 10.23
C PHE A 32 5.22 12.41 10.51
N ASN A 33 6.45 12.11 10.09
CA ASN A 33 7.58 13.03 10.11
C ASN A 33 8.49 12.75 8.89
N ASP A 34 9.56 13.49 8.76
CA ASP A 34 10.49 13.40 7.64
C ASP A 34 11.37 12.13 7.64
N GLU A 35 11.50 11.44 8.77
CA GLU A 35 12.22 10.16 8.89
C GLU A 35 11.33 8.91 8.69
N PHE A 36 10.03 9.11 8.53
CA PHE A 36 9.03 8.05 8.48
C PHE A 36 9.23 7.12 7.27
N LYS A 37 9.13 5.81 7.48
CA LYS A 37 9.35 4.77 6.46
C LYS A 37 8.06 4.04 6.13
N ILE A 38 7.62 4.13 4.88
CA ILE A 38 6.37 3.53 4.39
C ILE A 38 6.65 2.46 3.35
N LEU A 39 5.94 1.34 3.48
CA LEU A 39 5.77 0.32 2.44
C LEU A 39 4.29 0.26 2.04
N ASP A 40 3.98 0.41 0.76
CA ASP A 40 2.64 0.22 0.20
C ASP A 40 2.60 -1.03 -0.68
N ILE A 41 1.83 -2.03 -0.27
CA ILE A 41 1.72 -3.32 -0.96
C ILE A 41 0.51 -3.32 -1.89
N GLY A 42 0.75 -3.51 -3.17
CA GLY A 42 -0.24 -3.29 -4.23
C GLY A 42 -0.47 -1.80 -4.44
N CYS A 43 0.62 -1.05 -4.53
CA CYS A 43 0.61 0.42 -4.49
C CYS A 43 -0.04 1.07 -5.73
N GLY A 44 -0.24 0.33 -6.83
CA GLY A 44 -0.60 0.94 -8.10
C GLY A 44 0.44 1.99 -8.52
N ARG A 45 0.01 3.20 -8.81
CA ARG A 45 0.91 4.31 -9.15
C ARG A 45 1.49 5.04 -7.95
N GLY A 46 1.17 4.62 -6.73
CA GLY A 46 1.74 5.17 -5.49
C GLY A 46 1.22 6.56 -5.10
N LYS A 47 0.03 6.95 -5.54
CA LYS A 47 -0.52 8.29 -5.34
C LYS A 47 -0.60 8.69 -3.86
N ILE A 48 -1.11 7.81 -2.99
CA ILE A 48 -1.28 8.10 -1.56
C ILE A 48 0.08 8.35 -0.89
N ILE A 49 1.01 7.43 -1.05
CA ILE A 49 2.32 7.52 -0.41
C ILE A 49 3.17 8.65 -0.98
N SER A 50 2.97 9.02 -2.26
CA SER A 50 3.59 10.18 -2.86
C SER A 50 3.11 11.49 -2.24
N ILE A 51 1.79 11.63 -2.02
CA ILE A 51 1.22 12.81 -1.37
C ILE A 51 1.77 12.95 0.05
N LEU A 52 1.81 11.86 0.82
CA LEU A 52 2.39 11.85 2.17
C LEU A 52 3.86 12.23 2.15
N SER A 53 4.64 11.68 1.22
CA SER A 53 6.06 12.00 1.06
C SER A 53 6.31 13.50 0.83
N LYS A 54 5.51 14.09 -0.05
CA LYS A 54 5.59 15.54 -0.34
C LYS A 54 5.18 16.37 0.87
N LYS A 55 4.04 16.03 1.49
CA LYS A 55 3.48 16.81 2.60
C LYS A 55 4.39 16.83 3.81
N TYR A 56 5.00 15.71 4.15
CA TYR A 56 5.88 15.56 5.32
C TYR A 56 7.36 15.67 4.99
N GLN A 57 7.71 16.01 3.75
CA GLN A 57 9.09 16.19 3.27
C GLN A 57 10.00 14.99 3.64
N MET A 58 9.47 13.78 3.40
CA MET A 58 10.14 12.55 3.83
C MET A 58 11.51 12.40 3.19
N LYS A 59 12.54 12.22 4.00
CA LYS A 59 13.93 11.97 3.59
C LYS A 59 14.09 10.59 2.95
N ASN A 60 13.34 9.61 3.45
CA ASN A 60 13.25 8.28 2.86
C ASN A 60 12.08 8.24 1.89
N LEU A 61 12.33 8.03 0.60
CA LEU A 61 11.23 7.84 -0.35
C LEU A 61 10.38 6.63 0.07
N PRO A 62 9.06 6.78 0.18
CA PRO A 62 8.15 5.66 0.41
C PRO A 62 8.34 4.60 -0.67
N LEU A 63 8.26 3.35 -0.27
CA LEU A 63 8.40 2.22 -1.16
C LEU A 63 7.03 1.67 -1.54
N GLY A 64 6.75 1.59 -2.83
CA GLY A 64 5.61 0.89 -3.38
C GLY A 64 6.00 -0.38 -4.10
N VAL A 65 5.31 -1.47 -3.84
CA VAL A 65 5.47 -2.73 -4.57
C VAL A 65 4.17 -3.12 -5.24
N ASP A 66 4.28 -3.59 -6.49
CA ASP A 66 3.14 -4.07 -7.26
C ASP A 66 3.60 -5.12 -8.27
N VAL A 67 2.71 -6.00 -8.69
CA VAL A 67 2.99 -7.00 -9.76
C VAL A 67 2.71 -6.43 -11.15
N VAL A 68 2.00 -5.32 -11.22
CA VAL A 68 1.59 -4.66 -12.46
C VAL A 68 2.53 -3.50 -12.77
N ASP A 69 2.93 -3.41 -14.02
CA ASP A 69 3.70 -2.29 -14.55
C ASP A 69 2.75 -1.14 -14.90
N HIS A 70 2.62 -0.18 -13.99
CA HIS A 70 1.78 0.99 -14.22
C HIS A 70 2.52 2.09 -14.96
N ASN A 71 1.80 2.86 -15.79
CA ASN A 71 2.32 4.11 -16.35
C ASN A 71 2.22 5.24 -15.31
N ASN A 72 3.05 6.27 -15.48
CA ASN A 72 2.97 7.49 -14.67
C ASN A 72 3.07 7.25 -13.16
N ILE A 73 4.00 6.36 -12.76
CA ILE A 73 4.36 6.21 -11.35
C ILE A 73 4.96 7.52 -10.87
N ASP A 74 4.55 7.95 -9.69
CA ASP A 74 5.00 9.22 -9.14
C ASP A 74 6.51 9.17 -8.82
N LYS A 75 7.21 10.29 -9.11
CA LYS A 75 8.66 10.40 -8.87
C LYS A 75 9.05 10.51 -7.39
N LYS A 76 8.07 10.75 -6.50
CA LYS A 76 8.31 10.88 -5.05
C LYS A 76 8.12 9.56 -4.29
N ILE A 77 8.21 8.45 -5.00
CA ILE A 77 8.24 7.10 -4.44
C ILE A 77 9.34 6.27 -5.09
N MET A 78 9.75 5.22 -4.42
CA MET A 78 10.52 4.12 -4.99
C MET A 78 9.54 3.01 -5.37
N PHE A 79 9.49 2.64 -6.64
CA PHE A 79 8.62 1.56 -7.13
C PHE A 79 9.43 0.32 -7.46
N ILE A 80 8.95 -0.85 -7.01
CA ILE A 80 9.52 -2.15 -7.38
C ILE A 80 8.40 -3.04 -7.91
N LYS A 81 8.55 -3.50 -9.15
CA LYS A 81 7.67 -4.52 -9.73
C LYS A 81 8.04 -5.89 -9.18
N ILE A 82 7.30 -6.33 -8.17
CA ILE A 82 7.56 -7.59 -7.47
C ILE A 82 6.30 -8.12 -6.78
N ASN A 83 6.21 -9.42 -6.61
CA ASN A 83 5.18 -10.04 -5.78
C ASN A 83 5.44 -9.73 -4.29
N ALA A 84 4.38 -9.45 -3.53
CA ALA A 84 4.45 -9.10 -2.11
C ALA A 84 5.17 -10.14 -1.25
N LEU A 85 4.85 -11.43 -1.41
CA LEU A 85 5.50 -12.52 -0.67
C LEU A 85 7.01 -12.56 -0.95
N LYS A 86 7.38 -12.44 -2.23
CA LYS A 86 8.78 -12.46 -2.65
C LYS A 86 9.53 -11.25 -2.08
N TYR A 87 8.92 -10.06 -2.12
CA TYR A 87 9.52 -8.87 -1.55
C TYR A 87 9.72 -8.99 -0.04
N LEU A 88 8.65 -9.31 0.71
CA LEU A 88 8.70 -9.42 2.17
C LEU A 88 9.64 -10.52 2.67
N SER A 89 9.77 -11.61 1.90
CA SER A 89 10.70 -12.70 2.25
C SER A 89 12.18 -12.32 2.07
N LYS A 90 12.48 -11.38 1.18
CA LYS A 90 13.86 -11.04 0.81
C LYS A 90 14.36 -9.73 1.42
N THR A 91 13.46 -8.81 1.73
CA THR A 91 13.86 -7.49 2.23
C THR A 91 14.43 -7.56 3.65
N ASN A 92 15.48 -6.80 3.90
CA ASN A 92 16.00 -6.52 5.24
C ASN A 92 15.54 -5.16 5.78
N LYS A 93 14.74 -4.42 5.02
CA LYS A 93 14.21 -3.12 5.44
C LYS A 93 13.08 -3.30 6.44
N ASN A 94 12.99 -2.36 7.38
CA ASN A 94 11.88 -2.21 8.30
C ASN A 94 11.12 -0.92 8.04
N PHE A 95 9.84 -0.90 8.44
CA PHE A 95 8.91 0.17 8.12
C PHE A 95 8.11 0.60 9.34
N ASP A 96 7.73 1.88 9.38
CA ASP A 96 6.84 2.43 10.40
C ASP A 96 5.37 2.23 10.02
N LEU A 97 5.09 2.14 8.72
CA LEU A 97 3.78 1.81 8.17
C LEU A 97 3.91 0.80 7.03
N ILE A 98 3.12 -0.27 7.09
CA ILE A 98 2.87 -1.13 5.95
C ILE A 98 1.40 -0.99 5.58
N LEU A 99 1.14 -0.50 4.37
CA LEU A 99 -0.17 -0.15 3.86
C LEU A 99 -0.65 -1.18 2.84
N PHE A 100 -1.91 -1.55 2.95
CA PHE A 100 -2.65 -2.31 1.94
C PHE A 100 -3.89 -1.50 1.56
N LYS A 101 -3.85 -0.84 0.42
CA LYS A 101 -4.98 -0.05 -0.07
C LYS A 101 -5.66 -0.76 -1.23
N GLN A 102 -6.80 -1.39 -0.97
CA GLN A 102 -7.57 -2.16 -1.96
C GLN A 102 -6.76 -3.25 -2.68
N SER A 103 -5.82 -3.87 -1.97
CA SER A 103 -4.92 -4.89 -2.54
C SER A 103 -5.01 -6.24 -1.85
N ILE A 104 -5.36 -6.29 -0.57
CA ILE A 104 -5.36 -7.53 0.22
C ILE A 104 -6.28 -8.62 -0.35
N HIS A 105 -7.38 -8.23 -0.97
CA HIS A 105 -8.37 -9.15 -1.55
C HIS A 105 -7.91 -9.84 -2.85
N PHE A 106 -6.78 -9.45 -3.43
CA PHE A 106 -6.19 -10.15 -4.58
C PHE A 106 -5.38 -11.38 -4.20
N PHE A 107 -5.10 -11.58 -2.91
CA PHE A 107 -4.34 -12.71 -2.42
C PHE A 107 -5.24 -13.85 -1.96
N LYS A 108 -4.75 -15.08 -2.09
CA LYS A 108 -5.41 -16.25 -1.50
C LYS A 108 -5.30 -16.20 0.03
N ILE A 109 -6.23 -16.83 0.75
CA ILE A 109 -6.28 -16.80 2.22
C ILE A 109 -4.95 -17.23 2.86
N TRP A 110 -4.32 -18.28 2.35
CA TRP A 110 -3.03 -18.74 2.87
C TRP A 110 -1.88 -17.74 2.60
N GLU A 111 -1.95 -17.04 1.46
CA GLU A 111 -1.00 -15.96 1.14
C GLU A 111 -1.20 -14.77 2.09
N ILE A 112 -2.45 -14.39 2.38
CA ILE A 112 -2.77 -13.30 3.33
C ILE A 112 -2.16 -13.60 4.69
N LYS A 113 -2.34 -14.81 5.23
CA LYS A 113 -1.74 -15.20 6.51
C LYS A 113 -0.23 -15.06 6.51
N LYS A 114 0.44 -15.51 5.44
CA LYS A 114 1.89 -15.43 5.30
C LYS A 114 2.37 -13.98 5.10
N ILE A 115 1.68 -13.21 4.28
CA ILE A 115 1.97 -11.78 4.03
C ILE A 115 1.87 -10.99 5.34
N LEU A 116 0.80 -11.15 6.12
CA LEU A 116 0.63 -10.43 7.38
C LEU A 116 1.68 -10.82 8.42
N ARG A 117 2.06 -12.10 8.50
CA ARG A 117 3.14 -12.56 9.38
C ARG A 117 4.47 -11.92 9.00
N LEU A 118 4.82 -11.94 7.71
CA LEU A 118 6.04 -11.32 7.21
C LEU A 118 6.01 -9.80 7.39
N SER A 119 4.88 -9.16 7.10
CA SER A 119 4.72 -7.72 7.32
C SER A 119 4.95 -7.35 8.79
N LYS A 120 4.37 -8.11 9.73
CA LYS A 120 4.61 -7.89 11.16
C LYS A 120 6.09 -7.95 11.51
N SER A 121 6.85 -8.89 10.95
CA SER A 121 8.30 -9.02 11.20
C SER A 121 9.12 -7.88 10.60
N LYS A 122 8.55 -7.08 9.72
CA LYS A 122 9.21 -5.92 9.07
C LYS A 122 8.77 -4.57 9.65
N LEU A 123 8.03 -4.57 10.74
CA LEU A 123 7.68 -3.33 11.42
C LEU A 123 8.80 -2.85 12.34
N ASN A 124 9.02 -1.54 12.33
CA ASN A 124 9.78 -0.86 13.37
C ASN A 124 9.01 -0.90 14.71
N HIS A 125 9.68 -0.54 15.80
CA HIS A 125 8.98 -0.35 17.08
C HIS A 125 7.84 0.64 16.93
N LYS A 126 6.62 0.27 17.43
CA LYS A 126 5.37 1.02 17.26
C LYS A 126 4.87 1.15 15.80
N GLY A 127 5.50 0.45 14.85
CA GLY A 127 5.03 0.40 13.47
C GLY A 127 3.64 -0.23 13.36
N LYS A 128 2.91 0.11 12.30
CA LYS A 128 1.53 -0.30 12.08
C LYS A 128 1.32 -0.93 10.71
N ILE A 129 0.40 -1.89 10.67
CA ILE A 129 -0.19 -2.38 9.42
C ILE A 129 -1.59 -1.76 9.32
N ILE A 130 -1.88 -1.10 8.21
CA ILE A 130 -3.21 -0.54 7.94
C ILE A 130 -3.74 -1.13 6.63
N ILE A 131 -4.97 -1.61 6.69
CA ILE A 131 -5.63 -2.27 5.56
C ILE A 131 -6.91 -1.52 5.23
N PHE A 132 -7.00 -1.00 4.02
CA PHE A 132 -8.24 -0.50 3.44
C PHE A 132 -8.77 -1.52 2.45
N THR A 133 -9.98 -2.01 2.68
CA THR A 133 -10.64 -2.95 1.79
C THR A 133 -12.11 -2.61 1.64
N LEU A 134 -12.72 -3.08 0.56
CA LEU A 134 -14.16 -2.93 0.36
C LEU A 134 -14.92 -3.82 1.35
N TYR A 135 -15.88 -3.24 2.04
CA TYR A 135 -16.83 -3.97 2.85
C TYR A 135 -18.08 -4.26 2.02
N SER A 136 -18.41 -5.52 1.85
CA SER A 136 -19.71 -5.93 1.29
C SER A 136 -20.62 -6.38 2.43
N LYS A 137 -21.83 -5.79 2.50
CA LYS A 137 -22.87 -6.23 3.45
C LYS A 137 -23.38 -7.64 3.16
N LYS A 138 -23.17 -8.16 1.95
CA LYS A 138 -23.38 -9.56 1.61
C LYS A 138 -22.08 -10.29 1.89
N ASN A 139 -22.10 -11.27 2.77
CA ASN A 139 -20.97 -12.09 3.25
C ASN A 139 -20.19 -12.84 2.14
N TYR A 140 -19.89 -12.16 1.06
CA TYR A 140 -19.09 -12.70 -0.01
C TYR A 140 -17.74 -11.98 -0.05
N TRP A 141 -16.74 -12.58 0.59
CA TRP A 141 -15.43 -12.50 -0.01
C TRP A 141 -15.57 -13.13 -1.39
N PRO A 142 -15.29 -12.43 -2.45
CA PRO A 142 -15.10 -13.11 -3.70
C PRO A 142 -13.88 -14.02 -3.53
N VAL A 143 -14.12 -15.31 -3.47
CA VAL A 143 -13.08 -16.32 -3.63
C VAL A 143 -12.69 -16.27 -5.09
N PHE A 144 -11.59 -15.62 -5.40
CA PHE A 144 -10.98 -15.67 -6.72
C PHE A 144 -9.90 -16.72 -6.77
#